data_ba067c072149ecdb80e80375daaff78e
#
_entry.id   ba067c072149ecdb80e80375daaff78e
#
_cell.length_a   1.000
_cell.length_b   1.000
_cell.length_c   1.000
_cell.angle_alpha   90.00
_cell.angle_beta   90.00
_cell.angle_gamma   90.00
#
_symmetry.space_group_name_H-M   'P 1'
#
loop_
_entity.id
_entity.type
_entity.pdbx_description
1 polymer ?
#
loop_
_entity_poly.entity_id
_entity_poly.type
_entity_poly.pdbx_seq_one_letter_code
_entity_poly.pdbx_strand_id
1 'polypeptide(L)'
;MQQIVIRKIRSEEWDDAMALVWRTFLRFEAAEYDQEGVQNFLNFISDERLRKMFLVGEYLVYGAFLAEELVGVISLRNASHISLLFVAREHHKKGIGRLLIGRMEEHVREESKKDCLTVHAAPYAVDFYRRVGFTATADQKKEDGILYTPMTKMIT
;
A
#
# COMPACT_ATOMS: atom_id res chain seq x y z
N MET A 1 7.18 23.94 11.03
CA MET A 1 6.25 23.00 10.38
C MET A 1 7.04 21.81 9.86
N GLN A 2 6.65 20.60 10.25
CA GLN A 2 7.37 19.40 9.84
C GLN A 2 6.95 18.98 8.43
N GLN A 3 7.91 18.57 7.64
CA GLN A 3 7.72 18.20 6.26
C GLN A 3 7.68 16.68 6.12
N ILE A 4 6.73 16.17 5.31
CA ILE A 4 6.65 14.75 4.97
C ILE A 4 7.68 14.45 3.89
N VAL A 5 8.52 13.44 4.14
CA VAL A 5 9.51 12.97 3.17
C VAL A 5 9.04 11.60 2.66
N ILE A 6 8.92 11.46 1.34
CA ILE A 6 8.57 10.18 0.71
C ILE A 6 9.84 9.64 0.04
N ARG A 7 10.28 8.46 0.46
CA ARG A 7 11.48 7.83 -0.11
C ARG A 7 11.39 6.31 -0.02
N LYS A 8 12.22 5.63 -0.78
CA LYS A 8 12.36 4.19 -0.64
C LYS A 8 12.83 3.89 0.78
N ILE A 9 12.32 2.82 1.37
CA ILE A 9 12.80 2.38 2.68
C ILE A 9 14.14 1.68 2.52
N ARG A 10 14.93 1.71 3.58
CA ARG A 10 16.21 0.99 3.65
C ARG A 10 15.97 -0.44 4.11
N SER A 11 16.95 -1.31 3.87
CA SER A 11 16.82 -2.73 4.25
C SER A 11 16.55 -2.91 5.75
N GLU A 12 17.20 -2.11 6.60
CA GLU A 12 17.01 -2.17 8.06
C GLU A 12 15.66 -1.62 8.52
N GLU A 13 14.90 -0.98 7.61
CA GLU A 13 13.58 -0.44 7.93
C GLU A 13 12.43 -1.39 7.59
N TRP A 14 12.74 -2.55 7.01
CA TRP A 14 11.71 -3.51 6.60
C TRP A 14 10.81 -3.95 7.77
N ASP A 15 11.41 -4.33 8.89
CA ASP A 15 10.63 -4.80 10.03
C ASP A 15 9.72 -3.71 10.59
N ASP A 16 10.19 -2.47 10.67
CA ASP A 16 9.38 -1.34 11.11
C ASP A 16 8.23 -1.07 10.14
N ALA A 17 8.49 -1.20 8.83
CA ALA A 17 7.46 -1.00 7.81
C ALA A 17 6.36 -2.07 7.95
N MET A 18 6.74 -3.33 8.08
CA MET A 18 5.75 -4.41 8.20
C MET A 18 5.01 -4.35 9.54
N ALA A 19 5.66 -3.88 10.60
CA ALA A 19 4.99 -3.65 11.88
C ALA A 19 3.93 -2.54 11.77
N LEU A 20 4.23 -1.46 11.06
CA LEU A 20 3.26 -0.40 10.81
C LEU A 20 2.07 -0.93 10.01
N VAL A 21 2.36 -1.70 8.95
CA VAL A 21 1.32 -2.31 8.12
C VAL A 21 0.40 -3.19 8.96
N TRP A 22 0.97 -4.07 9.79
CA TRP A 22 0.19 -5.02 10.59
C TRP A 22 -0.70 -4.31 11.61
N ARG A 23 -0.17 -3.36 12.37
CA ARG A 23 -0.98 -2.67 13.40
C ARG A 23 -2.07 -1.82 12.76
N THR A 24 -1.82 -1.22 11.59
CA THR A 24 -2.82 -0.42 10.88
C THR A 24 -3.88 -1.33 10.28
N PHE A 25 -3.48 -2.47 9.71
CA PHE A 25 -4.42 -3.47 9.20
C PHE A 25 -5.37 -3.95 10.31
N LEU A 26 -4.83 -4.30 11.47
CA LEU A 26 -5.65 -4.74 12.60
C LEU A 26 -6.66 -3.67 13.02
N ARG A 27 -6.28 -2.42 12.94
CA ARG A 27 -7.14 -1.32 13.35
C ARG A 27 -8.28 -1.04 12.38
N PHE A 28 -8.00 -1.08 11.07
CA PHE A 28 -8.94 -0.55 10.07
C PHE A 28 -9.53 -1.60 9.13
N GLU A 29 -8.84 -2.70 8.89
CA GLU A 29 -9.26 -3.66 7.87
C GLU A 29 -9.65 -5.03 8.41
N ALA A 30 -9.04 -5.49 9.50
CA ALA A 30 -9.22 -6.86 9.98
C ALA A 30 -10.69 -7.22 10.23
N ALA A 31 -11.50 -6.26 10.66
CA ALA A 31 -12.92 -6.49 10.92
C ALA A 31 -13.73 -6.83 9.65
N GLU A 32 -13.21 -6.47 8.48
CA GLU A 32 -13.84 -6.74 7.18
C GLU A 32 -13.36 -8.06 6.56
N TYR A 33 -12.43 -8.74 7.22
CA TYR A 33 -11.85 -10.00 6.75
C TYR A 33 -12.36 -11.12 7.66
N ASP A 34 -12.50 -12.34 7.11
CA ASP A 34 -12.69 -13.49 7.98
C ASP A 34 -11.34 -13.97 8.52
N GLN A 35 -11.36 -14.99 9.41
CA GLN A 35 -10.12 -15.47 10.04
C GLN A 35 -9.09 -15.94 9.02
N GLU A 36 -9.53 -16.61 7.95
CA GLU A 36 -8.65 -17.06 6.88
C GLU A 36 -7.97 -15.86 6.22
N GLY A 37 -8.73 -14.81 5.92
CA GLY A 37 -8.19 -13.61 5.29
C GLY A 37 -7.17 -12.89 6.17
N VAL A 38 -7.44 -12.78 7.46
CA VAL A 38 -6.50 -12.17 8.42
C VAL A 38 -5.20 -12.96 8.47
N GLN A 39 -5.30 -14.30 8.55
CA GLN A 39 -4.12 -15.16 8.59
C GLN A 39 -3.34 -15.09 7.28
N ASN A 40 -4.04 -15.07 6.15
CA ASN A 40 -3.39 -14.94 4.83
C ASN A 40 -2.64 -13.62 4.70
N PHE A 41 -3.21 -12.54 5.22
CA PHE A 41 -2.52 -11.25 5.20
C PHE A 41 -1.26 -11.26 6.07
N LEU A 42 -1.35 -11.83 7.27
CA LEU A 42 -0.18 -11.96 8.15
C LEU A 42 0.90 -12.81 7.49
N ASN A 43 0.51 -13.93 6.87
CA ASN A 43 1.46 -14.79 6.18
C ASN A 43 2.15 -14.05 5.03
N PHE A 44 1.42 -13.21 4.31
CA PHE A 44 1.98 -12.43 3.21
C PHE A 44 3.07 -11.47 3.69
N ILE A 45 2.80 -10.66 4.71
CA ILE A 45 3.77 -9.68 5.20
C ILE A 45 4.92 -10.30 6.00
N SER A 46 4.77 -11.56 6.42
CA SER A 46 5.79 -12.30 7.17
C SER A 46 6.60 -13.24 6.28
N ASP A 47 6.29 -13.30 4.99
CA ASP A 47 6.92 -14.25 4.07
C ASP A 47 8.37 -13.83 3.79
N GLU A 48 9.31 -14.73 4.08
CA GLU A 48 10.73 -14.51 3.81
C GLU A 48 11.01 -14.29 2.32
N ARG A 49 10.23 -14.89 1.43
CA ARG A 49 10.37 -14.68 -0.02
C ARG A 49 10.07 -13.24 -0.40
N LEU A 50 9.05 -12.64 0.22
CA LEU A 50 8.69 -11.25 -0.03
C LEU A 50 9.83 -10.33 0.40
N ARG A 51 10.41 -10.59 1.58
CA ARG A 51 11.54 -9.83 2.08
C ARG A 51 12.75 -9.94 1.14
N LYS A 52 13.03 -11.16 0.65
CA LYS A 52 14.12 -11.37 -0.31
C LYS A 52 13.90 -10.62 -1.61
N MET A 53 12.66 -10.60 -2.12
CA MET A 53 12.31 -9.81 -3.31
C MET A 53 12.60 -8.33 -3.08
N PHE A 54 12.26 -7.83 -1.90
CA PHE A 54 12.56 -6.45 -1.53
C PHE A 54 14.06 -6.20 -1.52
N LEU A 55 14.83 -7.10 -0.91
CA LEU A 55 16.29 -6.93 -0.78
C LEU A 55 17.01 -6.91 -2.14
N VAL A 56 16.48 -7.62 -3.14
CA VAL A 56 17.08 -7.65 -4.49
C VAL A 56 16.43 -6.65 -5.46
N GLY A 57 15.52 -5.78 -4.96
CA GLY A 57 14.91 -4.73 -5.77
C GLY A 57 13.72 -5.14 -6.61
N GLU A 58 13.17 -6.33 -6.40
CA GLU A 58 12.00 -6.83 -7.15
C GLU A 58 10.66 -6.47 -6.52
N TYR A 59 10.67 -6.04 -5.27
CA TYR A 59 9.47 -5.57 -4.57
C TYR A 59 9.73 -4.15 -4.09
N LEU A 60 9.01 -3.20 -4.66
CA LEU A 60 9.24 -1.79 -4.39
C LEU A 60 8.47 -1.34 -3.15
N VAL A 61 9.17 -0.75 -2.18
CA VAL A 61 8.53 -0.22 -0.97
C VAL A 61 9.01 1.20 -0.70
N TYR A 62 8.05 2.13 -0.62
CA TYR A 62 8.30 3.51 -0.21
C TYR A 62 7.68 3.77 1.14
N GLY A 63 8.32 4.62 1.92
CA GLY A 63 7.81 5.09 3.20
C GLY A 63 7.55 6.58 3.20
N ALA A 64 6.61 7.00 4.03
CA ALA A 64 6.40 8.39 4.36
C ALA A 64 6.99 8.63 5.75
N PHE A 65 7.84 9.64 5.87
CA PHE A 65 8.57 9.94 7.10
C PHE A 65 8.23 11.36 7.56
N LEU A 66 7.93 11.49 8.84
CA LEU A 66 7.70 12.77 9.49
C LEU A 66 8.69 12.88 10.64
N ALA A 67 9.60 13.87 10.59
CA ALA A 67 10.66 14.00 11.58
C ALA A 67 11.42 12.68 11.79
N GLU A 68 11.75 12.00 10.68
CA GLU A 68 12.47 10.72 10.65
C GLU A 68 11.67 9.52 11.16
N GLU A 69 10.42 9.72 11.58
CA GLU A 69 9.54 8.63 12.00
C GLU A 69 8.75 8.11 10.79
N LEU A 70 8.73 6.79 10.63
CA LEU A 70 7.94 6.15 9.57
C LEU A 70 6.45 6.24 9.93
N VAL A 71 5.66 6.91 9.08
CA VAL A 71 4.24 7.14 9.33
C VAL A 71 3.33 6.58 8.24
N GLY A 72 3.90 6.09 7.14
CA GLY A 72 3.11 5.47 6.07
C GLY A 72 3.97 4.58 5.20
N VAL A 73 3.34 3.61 4.55
CA VAL A 73 4.00 2.63 3.68
C VAL A 73 3.16 2.41 2.44
N ILE A 74 3.79 2.39 1.28
CA ILE A 74 3.18 1.95 0.03
C ILE A 74 4.14 1.00 -0.68
N SER A 75 3.60 -0.04 -1.31
CA SER A 75 4.42 -0.97 -2.08
C SER A 75 3.78 -1.28 -3.43
N LEU A 76 4.64 -1.56 -4.41
CA LEU A 76 4.22 -2.00 -5.73
C LEU A 76 4.74 -3.40 -6.02
N ARG A 77 3.87 -4.21 -6.61
CA ARG A 77 4.17 -5.53 -7.13
C ARG A 77 3.88 -5.50 -8.64
N ASN A 78 4.67 -6.26 -9.41
CA ASN A 78 4.48 -6.34 -10.87
C ASN A 78 4.50 -4.97 -11.56
N ALA A 79 5.35 -4.07 -11.07
CA ALA A 79 5.63 -2.75 -11.63
C ALA A 79 4.52 -1.71 -11.48
N SER A 80 3.25 -2.09 -11.24
CA SER A 80 2.16 -1.12 -11.19
C SER A 80 1.01 -1.47 -10.24
N HIS A 81 1.07 -2.64 -9.60
CA HIS A 81 0.00 -3.04 -8.68
C HIS A 81 0.34 -2.63 -7.25
N ILE A 82 -0.52 -1.79 -6.66
CA ILE A 82 -0.37 -1.41 -5.25
C ILE A 82 -0.73 -2.62 -4.40
N SER A 83 0.27 -3.16 -3.71
CA SER A 83 0.12 -4.33 -2.86
C SER A 83 -0.21 -3.94 -1.42
N LEU A 84 0.37 -2.84 -0.93
CA LEU A 84 0.16 -2.31 0.42
C LEU A 84 0.03 -0.80 0.34
N LEU A 85 -0.91 -0.23 1.10
CA LEU A 85 -0.98 1.22 1.35
C LEU A 85 -1.57 1.41 2.74
N PHE A 86 -0.73 1.82 3.67
CA PHE A 86 -1.11 1.99 5.07
C PHE A 86 -0.49 3.26 5.64
N VAL A 87 -1.30 4.06 6.33
CA VAL A 87 -0.87 5.28 7.00
C VAL A 87 -1.22 5.14 8.48
N ALA A 88 -0.27 5.44 9.36
CA ALA A 88 -0.48 5.37 10.80
C ALA A 88 -1.71 6.20 11.18
N ARG A 89 -2.52 5.67 12.11
CA ARG A 89 -3.78 6.28 12.52
C ARG A 89 -3.63 7.76 12.91
N GLU A 90 -2.59 8.07 13.68
CA GLU A 90 -2.35 9.42 14.21
C GLU A 90 -2.11 10.44 13.11
N HIS A 91 -1.82 9.97 11.90
CA HIS A 91 -1.50 10.81 10.76
C HIS A 91 -2.52 10.73 9.64
N HIS A 92 -3.71 10.18 9.90
CA HIS A 92 -4.80 10.18 8.92
C HIS A 92 -5.29 11.61 8.67
N LYS A 93 -5.89 11.84 7.50
CA LYS A 93 -6.44 13.13 7.06
C LYS A 93 -5.39 14.23 6.89
N LYS A 94 -4.13 13.87 6.75
CA LYS A 94 -3.03 14.80 6.49
C LYS A 94 -2.53 14.74 5.05
N GLY A 95 -3.21 13.97 4.19
CA GLY A 95 -2.82 13.86 2.78
C GLY A 95 -1.65 12.92 2.51
N ILE A 96 -1.22 12.12 3.49
CA ILE A 96 -0.06 11.24 3.34
C ILE A 96 -0.34 10.14 2.30
N GLY A 97 -1.53 9.53 2.34
CA GLY A 97 -1.91 8.50 1.35
C GLY A 97 -1.87 9.05 -0.07
N ARG A 98 -2.36 10.27 -0.26
CA ARG A 98 -2.32 10.94 -1.56
C ARG A 98 -0.88 11.20 -2.02
N LEU A 99 0.00 11.61 -1.11
CA LEU A 99 1.42 11.82 -1.43
C LEU A 99 2.11 10.52 -1.83
N LEU A 100 1.80 9.43 -1.12
CA LEU A 100 2.35 8.11 -1.45
C LEU A 100 1.89 7.65 -2.84
N ILE A 101 0.60 7.80 -3.15
CA ILE A 101 0.06 7.49 -4.48
C ILE A 101 0.76 8.33 -5.54
N GLY A 102 0.91 9.64 -5.29
CA GLY A 102 1.59 10.55 -6.22
C GLY A 102 3.02 10.11 -6.53
N ARG A 103 3.73 9.62 -5.52
CA ARG A 103 5.10 9.11 -5.73
C ARG A 103 5.09 7.84 -6.59
N MET A 104 4.09 6.98 -6.43
CA MET A 104 3.97 5.79 -7.27
C MET A 104 3.62 6.15 -8.71
N GLU A 105 2.79 7.17 -8.91
CA GLU A 105 2.52 7.66 -10.26
C GLU A 105 3.79 8.13 -10.95
N GLU A 106 4.64 8.88 -10.24
CA GLU A 106 5.94 9.31 -10.76
C GLU A 106 6.82 8.12 -11.12
N HIS A 107 6.87 7.12 -10.24
CA HIS A 107 7.67 5.91 -10.47
C HIS A 107 7.20 5.18 -11.73
N VAL A 108 5.90 4.97 -11.90
CA VAL A 108 5.36 4.29 -13.08
C VAL A 108 5.67 5.08 -14.34
N ARG A 109 5.49 6.41 -14.29
CA ARG A 109 5.75 7.28 -15.44
C ARG A 109 7.22 7.25 -15.86
N GLU A 110 8.14 7.23 -14.89
CA GLU A 110 9.57 7.34 -15.16
C GLU A 110 10.26 6.01 -15.42
N GLU A 111 9.86 4.95 -14.73
CA GLU A 111 10.63 3.71 -14.69
C GLU A 111 9.86 2.46 -15.11
N SER A 112 8.53 2.52 -15.20
CA SER A 112 7.73 1.37 -15.59
C SER A 112 7.30 1.46 -17.04
N LYS A 113 7.08 0.30 -17.67
CA LYS A 113 6.49 0.23 -19.01
C LYS A 113 4.96 0.25 -18.95
N LYS A 114 4.39 0.31 -17.74
CA LYS A 114 2.95 0.35 -17.54
C LYS A 114 2.46 1.80 -17.61
N ASP A 115 1.18 1.96 -17.88
CA ASP A 115 0.53 3.26 -17.99
C ASP A 115 -0.57 3.46 -16.96
N CYS A 116 -0.61 2.62 -15.93
CA CYS A 116 -1.64 2.69 -14.90
C CYS A 116 -1.13 2.16 -13.56
N LEU A 117 -1.87 2.51 -12.51
CA LEU A 117 -1.76 1.88 -11.21
C LEU A 117 -3.02 1.04 -10.97
N THR A 118 -2.88 -0.15 -10.44
CA THR A 118 -4.00 -0.99 -10.03
C THR A 118 -3.95 -1.27 -8.55
N VAL A 119 -5.11 -1.57 -7.96
CA VAL A 119 -5.21 -1.90 -6.54
C VAL A 119 -6.43 -2.80 -6.32
N HIS A 120 -6.34 -3.67 -5.32
CA HIS A 120 -7.48 -4.37 -4.77
C HIS A 120 -7.89 -3.62 -3.50
N ALA A 121 -8.88 -2.74 -3.62
CA ALA A 121 -9.26 -1.83 -2.53
C ALA A 121 -10.13 -2.52 -1.49
N ALA A 122 -9.72 -2.45 -0.22
CA ALA A 122 -10.56 -2.90 0.89
C ALA A 122 -11.84 -2.05 0.92
N PRO A 123 -12.98 -2.61 1.39
CA PRO A 123 -14.24 -1.86 1.38
C PRO A 123 -14.15 -0.47 1.98
N TYR A 124 -13.46 -0.33 3.12
CA TYR A 124 -13.36 0.98 3.78
C TYR A 124 -12.49 1.98 2.99
N ALA A 125 -11.65 1.51 2.07
CA ALA A 125 -10.70 2.35 1.34
C ALA A 125 -11.20 2.75 -0.06
N VAL A 126 -12.31 2.18 -0.54
CA VAL A 126 -12.82 2.45 -1.89
C VAL A 126 -13.03 3.94 -2.14
N ASP A 127 -13.65 4.66 -1.20
CA ASP A 127 -13.90 6.09 -1.36
C ASP A 127 -12.60 6.89 -1.44
N PHE A 128 -11.60 6.51 -0.66
CA PHE A 128 -10.29 7.16 -0.73
C PHE A 128 -9.69 7.00 -2.14
N TYR A 129 -9.70 5.78 -2.68
CA TYR A 129 -9.14 5.55 -4.01
C TYR A 129 -9.90 6.30 -5.08
N ARG A 130 -11.24 6.39 -4.97
CA ARG A 130 -12.03 7.20 -5.90
C ARG A 130 -11.63 8.67 -5.85
N ARG A 131 -11.44 9.21 -4.65
CA ARG A 131 -11.06 10.62 -4.49
C ARG A 131 -9.69 10.93 -5.09
N VAL A 132 -8.79 9.96 -5.14
CA VAL A 132 -7.46 10.18 -5.74
C VAL A 132 -7.41 9.73 -7.21
N GLY A 133 -8.54 9.41 -7.81
CA GLY A 133 -8.65 9.22 -9.26
C GLY A 133 -8.76 7.79 -9.75
N PHE A 134 -8.94 6.82 -8.88
CA PHE A 134 -9.15 5.43 -9.29
C PHE A 134 -10.61 5.19 -9.62
N THR A 135 -10.87 4.26 -10.55
CA THR A 135 -12.21 3.78 -10.89
C THR A 135 -12.26 2.26 -10.73
N ALA A 136 -13.43 1.77 -10.31
CA ALA A 136 -13.64 0.33 -10.19
C ALA A 136 -13.67 -0.31 -11.56
N THR A 137 -12.99 -1.44 -11.72
CA THR A 137 -12.98 -2.20 -12.98
C THR A 137 -13.88 -3.43 -12.92
N ALA A 138 -14.38 -3.78 -11.74
CA ALA A 138 -15.32 -4.87 -11.52
C ALA A 138 -16.05 -4.66 -10.20
N ASP A 139 -17.10 -5.44 -9.96
CA ASP A 139 -17.82 -5.42 -8.68
C ASP A 139 -16.96 -5.98 -7.56
N GLN A 140 -17.35 -5.70 -6.31
CA GLN A 140 -16.68 -6.24 -5.14
C GLN A 140 -16.63 -7.78 -5.22
N LYS A 141 -15.47 -8.32 -4.86
CA LYS A 141 -15.20 -9.75 -4.89
C LYS A 141 -14.75 -10.23 -3.51
N LYS A 142 -14.88 -11.54 -3.28
CA LYS A 142 -14.29 -12.17 -2.11
C LYS A 142 -13.41 -13.32 -2.57
N GLU A 143 -12.13 -13.26 -2.20
CA GLU A 143 -11.15 -14.31 -2.51
C GLU A 143 -10.29 -14.58 -1.27
N ASP A 144 -10.16 -15.85 -0.89
CA ASP A 144 -9.31 -16.25 0.23
C ASP A 144 -9.62 -15.50 1.53
N GLY A 145 -10.90 -15.24 1.78
CA GLY A 145 -11.34 -14.53 2.99
C GLY A 145 -11.20 -13.02 2.92
N ILE A 146 -10.86 -12.47 1.76
CA ILE A 146 -10.61 -11.04 1.57
C ILE A 146 -11.66 -10.44 0.65
N LEU A 147 -12.36 -9.41 1.14
CA LEU A 147 -13.28 -8.62 0.32
C LEU A 147 -12.51 -7.47 -0.30
N TYR A 148 -12.68 -7.27 -1.62
CA TYR A 148 -12.03 -6.15 -2.29
C TYR A 148 -12.74 -5.74 -3.56
N THR A 149 -12.51 -4.51 -4.00
CA THR A 149 -12.95 -4.00 -5.29
C THR A 149 -11.70 -3.72 -6.12
N PRO A 150 -11.56 -4.36 -7.31
CA PRO A 150 -10.43 -4.04 -8.18
C PRO A 150 -10.61 -2.64 -8.77
N MET A 151 -9.56 -1.83 -8.70
CA MET A 151 -9.61 -0.44 -9.16
C MET A 151 -8.36 -0.09 -9.95
N THR A 152 -8.48 0.87 -10.86
CA THR A 152 -7.39 1.31 -11.73
C THR A 152 -7.38 2.81 -11.87
N LYS A 153 -6.18 3.39 -11.91
CA LYS A 153 -5.96 4.79 -12.27
C LYS A 153 -5.00 4.87 -13.44
N MET A 154 -5.44 5.50 -14.54
CA MET A 154 -4.57 5.73 -15.70
C MET A 154 -3.59 6.85 -15.39
N ILE A 155 -2.34 6.70 -15.85
CA ILE A 155 -1.27 7.67 -15.64
C ILE A 155 -0.89 8.27 -16.98
N THR A 156 -0.96 9.59 -17.06
CA THR A 156 -0.66 10.33 -18.30
C THR A 156 0.72 10.98 -18.25
#